data_38f04142d7d5d53824b8f88ff25bea89
#
_entry.id   38f04142d7d5d53824b8f88ff25bea89
#
_cell.length_a   1.000
_cell.length_b   1.000
_cell.length_c   1.000
_cell.angle_alpha   90.00
_cell.angle_beta   90.00
_cell.angle_gamma   90.00
#
_symmetry.space_group_name_H-M   'P 1'
#
loop_
_entity.id
_entity.type
_entity.pdbx_description
1 polymer ?
#
loop_
_entity_poly.entity_id
_entity_poly.type
_entity_poly.pdbx_seq_one_letter_code
_entity_poly.pdbx_strand_id
1 'polypeptide(L)'
;MIDGSLYDTRIVQSDLCAFLESYSGIIEGRKLIMTANLPYIPDQTFDENSPANVQKWEPRFAFVGGDDGLDLYRKMFAQLLELKDQVSDLVMFLEMMTWQVDILRKEYEGVIEFEEVKTFHFNIRIVKARFIEIVCQVFGLLCFDYIK
;
A
#
# COMPACT_ATOMS: atom_id res chain seq x y z
N MET A 1 -29.50 17.48 5.01
CA MET A 1 -29.70 16.38 4.03
C MET A 1 -28.42 16.29 3.21
N ILE A 2 -27.69 15.20 3.34
CA ILE A 2 -26.54 14.92 2.47
C ILE A 2 -27.16 14.39 1.18
N ASP A 3 -26.96 15.13 0.10
CA ASP A 3 -27.43 14.72 -1.23
C ASP A 3 -26.71 13.43 -1.60
N GLY A 4 -27.49 12.35 -1.84
CA GLY A 4 -26.96 11.03 -2.19
C GLY A 4 -26.23 10.94 -3.54
N SER A 5 -26.05 12.07 -4.24
CA SER A 5 -25.31 12.16 -5.51
C SER A 5 -23.78 12.22 -5.35
N LEU A 6 -23.27 12.29 -4.11
CA LEU A 6 -21.83 12.47 -3.82
C LEU A 6 -21.00 11.18 -3.82
N TYR A 7 -21.61 9.99 -3.95
CA TYR A 7 -20.90 8.73 -3.88
C TYR A 7 -21.08 7.93 -5.16
N ASP A 8 -20.14 8.05 -6.10
CA ASP A 8 -20.02 7.14 -7.24
C ASP A 8 -19.18 5.93 -6.79
N THR A 9 -19.84 4.82 -6.49
CA THR A 9 -19.19 3.57 -6.11
C THR A 9 -18.99 2.71 -7.34
N ARG A 10 -17.75 2.28 -7.59
CA ARG A 10 -17.39 1.41 -8.71
C ARG A 10 -16.68 0.17 -8.20
N ILE A 11 -17.00 -0.97 -8.79
CA ILE A 11 -16.29 -2.23 -8.60
C ILE A 11 -15.48 -2.47 -9.85
N VAL A 12 -14.17 -2.62 -9.70
CA VAL A 12 -13.23 -2.79 -10.81
C VAL A 12 -12.39 -4.03 -10.56
N GLN A 13 -12.26 -4.90 -11.57
CA GLN A 13 -11.27 -5.96 -11.53
C GLN A 13 -9.93 -5.39 -11.99
N SER A 14 -8.89 -5.54 -11.16
CA SER A 14 -7.57 -4.98 -11.43
C SER A 14 -6.47 -5.80 -10.77
N ASP A 15 -5.27 -5.65 -11.28
CA ASP A 15 -4.05 -6.09 -10.61
C ASP A 15 -3.57 -4.97 -9.67
N LEU A 16 -3.99 -5.05 -8.42
CA LEU A 16 -3.76 -4.04 -7.38
C LEU A 16 -4.21 -2.64 -7.84
N CYS A 17 -3.29 -1.69 -7.92
CA CYS A 17 -3.56 -0.28 -8.24
C CYS A 17 -3.52 0.05 -9.74
N ALA A 18 -3.30 -0.92 -10.62
CA ALA A 18 -3.18 -0.69 -12.07
C ALA A 18 -4.42 0.01 -12.69
N PHE A 19 -5.60 -0.16 -12.09
CA PHE A 19 -6.81 0.54 -12.55
C PHE A 19 -6.71 2.07 -12.45
N LEU A 20 -5.86 2.61 -11.55
CA LEU A 20 -5.73 4.06 -11.35
C LEU A 20 -5.25 4.79 -12.60
N GLU A 21 -4.45 4.14 -13.45
CA GLU A 21 -4.01 4.71 -14.73
C GLU A 21 -5.21 5.12 -15.59
N SER A 22 -6.27 4.28 -15.62
CA SER A 22 -7.50 4.55 -16.36
C SER A 22 -8.33 5.69 -15.76
N TYR A 23 -8.00 6.11 -14.54
CA TYR A 23 -8.68 7.17 -13.80
C TYR A 23 -7.81 8.42 -13.63
N SER A 24 -6.66 8.53 -14.32
CA SER A 24 -5.71 9.62 -14.18
C SER A 24 -6.36 11.00 -14.21
N GLY A 25 -7.23 11.28 -15.18
CA GLY A 25 -7.97 12.54 -15.27
C GLY A 25 -8.97 12.80 -14.11
N ILE A 26 -9.34 11.76 -13.35
CA ILE A 26 -10.23 11.90 -12.18
C ILE A 26 -9.43 12.14 -10.91
N ILE A 27 -8.25 11.50 -10.78
CA ILE A 27 -7.42 11.58 -9.57
C ILE A 27 -6.48 12.78 -9.58
N GLU A 28 -6.25 13.41 -10.73
CA GLU A 28 -5.33 14.53 -10.89
C GLU A 28 -5.61 15.66 -9.89
N GLY A 29 -4.58 16.04 -9.15
CA GLY A 29 -4.63 17.09 -8.13
C GLY A 29 -5.50 16.77 -6.91
N ARG A 30 -6.05 15.55 -6.80
CA ARG A 30 -6.91 15.15 -5.67
C ARG A 30 -6.11 14.51 -4.55
N LYS A 31 -6.67 14.57 -3.34
CA LYS A 31 -6.24 13.76 -2.21
C LYS A 31 -6.90 12.39 -2.29
N LEU A 32 -6.09 11.35 -2.19
CA LEU A 32 -6.57 9.97 -2.19
C LEU A 32 -6.38 9.36 -0.79
N ILE A 33 -7.37 8.59 -0.38
CA ILE A 33 -7.26 7.70 0.78
C ILE A 33 -7.45 6.28 0.26
N MET A 34 -6.50 5.42 0.56
CA MET A 34 -6.53 4.02 0.18
C MET A 34 -6.51 3.13 1.41
N THR A 35 -7.26 2.04 1.38
CA THR A 35 -7.16 0.98 2.36
C THR A 35 -6.80 -0.32 1.65
N ALA A 36 -5.89 -1.10 2.21
CA ALA A 36 -5.50 -2.38 1.65
C ALA A 36 -5.25 -3.41 2.76
N ASN A 37 -5.90 -4.56 2.59
CA ASN A 37 -5.63 -5.78 3.35
C ASN A 37 -5.18 -6.84 2.35
N LEU A 38 -3.93 -6.76 1.93
CA LEU A 38 -3.34 -7.70 0.98
C LEU A 38 -2.89 -8.97 1.71
N PRO A 39 -2.78 -10.11 1.01
CA PRO A 39 -2.09 -11.28 1.55
C PRO A 39 -0.69 -10.93 2.04
N TYR A 40 -0.44 -11.10 3.35
CA TYR A 40 0.81 -10.71 4.00
C TYR A 40 1.46 -11.82 4.85
N ILE A 41 0.89 -13.02 4.82
CA ILE A 41 1.47 -14.14 5.58
C ILE A 41 2.65 -14.70 4.79
N PRO A 42 3.84 -14.87 5.40
CA PRO A 42 4.97 -15.53 4.76
C PRO A 42 4.64 -16.98 4.40
N ASP A 43 5.18 -17.44 3.26
CA ASP A 43 4.97 -18.80 2.74
C ASP A 43 5.16 -19.89 3.80
N GLN A 44 6.32 -19.89 4.45
CA GLN A 44 6.66 -20.87 5.48
C GLN A 44 5.70 -20.79 6.68
N THR A 45 5.33 -19.57 7.12
CA THR A 45 4.42 -19.39 8.24
C THR A 45 3.04 -19.96 7.94
N PHE A 46 2.55 -19.78 6.71
CA PHE A 46 1.27 -20.33 6.29
C PHE A 46 1.32 -21.88 6.28
N ASP A 47 2.35 -22.45 5.70
CA ASP A 47 2.49 -23.91 5.54
C ASP A 47 2.62 -24.63 6.89
N GLU A 48 3.32 -24.01 7.86
CA GLU A 48 3.55 -24.59 9.18
C GLU A 48 2.43 -24.34 10.18
N ASN A 49 1.74 -23.20 10.11
CA ASN A 49 0.85 -22.75 11.19
C ASN A 49 -0.61 -22.59 10.78
N SER A 50 -0.96 -22.71 9.50
CA SER A 50 -2.35 -22.56 9.10
C SER A 50 -3.20 -23.77 9.51
N PRO A 51 -4.39 -23.52 10.08
CA PRO A 51 -5.31 -24.62 10.42
C PRO A 51 -5.69 -25.46 9.19
N ALA A 52 -5.86 -26.77 9.38
CA ALA A 52 -6.17 -27.68 8.27
C ALA A 52 -7.47 -27.34 7.51
N ASN A 53 -8.44 -26.73 8.18
CA ASN A 53 -9.67 -26.24 7.54
C ASN A 53 -9.41 -25.04 6.63
N VAL A 54 -8.50 -24.12 7.01
CA VAL A 54 -8.09 -22.99 6.17
C VAL A 54 -7.39 -23.51 4.92
N GLN A 55 -6.38 -24.37 5.09
CA GLN A 55 -5.66 -24.97 3.96
C GLN A 55 -6.56 -25.76 2.99
N LYS A 56 -7.64 -26.35 3.52
CA LYS A 56 -8.57 -27.16 2.72
C LYS A 56 -9.61 -26.34 1.95
N TRP A 57 -10.11 -25.27 2.54
CA TRP A 57 -11.30 -24.59 2.03
C TRP A 57 -11.04 -23.20 1.47
N GLU A 58 -9.88 -22.61 1.79
CA GLU A 58 -9.53 -21.27 1.34
C GLU A 58 -8.33 -21.28 0.42
N PRO A 59 -8.32 -20.47 -0.64
CA PRO A 59 -7.20 -20.47 -1.59
C PRO A 59 -5.96 -19.85 -0.94
N ARG A 60 -4.82 -20.52 -1.05
CA ARG A 60 -3.54 -20.09 -0.48
C ARG A 60 -3.17 -18.65 -0.85
N PHE A 61 -3.43 -18.24 -2.10
CA PHE A 61 -3.13 -16.90 -2.60
C PHE A 61 -3.91 -15.78 -1.87
N ALA A 62 -4.97 -16.10 -1.11
CA ALA A 62 -5.70 -15.13 -0.32
C ALA A 62 -4.97 -14.74 0.98
N PHE A 63 -3.91 -15.47 1.36
CA PHE A 63 -3.19 -15.27 2.61
C PHE A 63 -1.71 -14.97 2.42
N VAL A 64 -1.10 -15.57 1.41
CA VAL A 64 0.35 -15.64 1.27
C VAL A 64 0.86 -14.53 0.38
N GLY A 65 1.83 -13.76 0.90
CA GLY A 65 2.47 -12.63 0.24
C GLY A 65 3.93 -12.86 -0.14
N GLY A 66 4.35 -14.12 -0.34
CA GLY A 66 5.75 -14.48 -0.66
C GLY A 66 6.58 -14.82 0.58
N ASP A 67 7.90 -14.88 0.42
CA ASP A 67 8.83 -15.36 1.45
C ASP A 67 8.75 -14.57 2.76
N ASP A 68 8.61 -13.24 2.69
CA ASP A 68 8.46 -12.37 3.84
C ASP A 68 7.05 -11.76 3.96
N GLY A 69 6.13 -12.14 3.07
CA GLY A 69 4.75 -11.66 3.03
C GLY A 69 4.59 -10.26 2.46
N LEU A 70 5.59 -9.67 1.80
CA LEU A 70 5.56 -8.28 1.35
C LEU A 70 5.52 -8.10 -0.16
N ASP A 71 5.51 -9.16 -0.96
CA ASP A 71 5.58 -9.07 -2.42
C ASP A 71 4.49 -8.21 -3.03
N LEU A 72 3.24 -8.36 -2.55
CA LEU A 72 2.12 -7.59 -3.05
C LEU A 72 2.18 -6.12 -2.62
N TYR A 73 2.72 -5.83 -1.44
CA TYR A 73 2.93 -4.46 -0.98
C TYR A 73 4.00 -3.76 -1.81
N ARG A 74 5.12 -4.43 -2.08
CA ARG A 74 6.18 -3.89 -2.97
C ARG A 74 5.64 -3.59 -4.36
N LYS A 75 4.85 -4.51 -4.92
CA LYS A 75 4.21 -4.32 -6.22
C LYS A 75 3.23 -3.14 -6.21
N MET A 76 2.40 -3.03 -5.17
CA MET A 76 1.47 -1.92 -4.99
C MET A 76 2.20 -0.58 -4.90
N PHE A 77 3.26 -0.49 -4.08
CA PHE A 77 4.04 0.73 -3.95
C PHE A 77 4.74 1.13 -5.25
N ALA A 78 5.25 0.17 -6.03
CA ALA A 78 5.83 0.45 -7.34
C ALA A 78 4.80 1.12 -8.28
N GLN A 79 3.57 0.58 -8.35
CA GLN A 79 2.49 1.16 -9.14
C GLN A 79 2.09 2.56 -8.65
N LEU A 80 2.04 2.77 -7.34
CA LEU A 80 1.65 4.06 -6.76
C LEU A 80 2.74 5.13 -6.90
N LEU A 81 4.02 4.73 -6.90
CA LEU A 81 5.13 5.64 -7.13
C LEU A 81 5.09 6.25 -8.54
N GLU A 82 4.61 5.51 -9.53
CA GLU A 82 4.43 6.03 -10.89
C GLU A 82 3.31 7.08 -10.98
N LEU A 83 2.38 7.05 -10.04
CA LEU A 83 1.21 7.94 -10.01
C LEU A 83 1.32 9.07 -8.99
N LYS A 84 2.34 9.08 -8.14
CA LYS A 84 2.45 9.99 -6.99
C LYS A 84 2.36 11.48 -7.38
N ASP A 85 2.91 11.86 -8.51
CA ASP A 85 2.95 13.26 -8.98
C ASP A 85 1.61 13.71 -9.60
N GLN A 86 0.68 12.78 -9.85
CA GLN A 86 -0.65 13.08 -10.38
C GLN A 86 -1.64 13.46 -9.26
N VAL A 87 -1.37 13.08 -8.03
CA VAL A 87 -2.25 13.34 -6.87
C VAL A 87 -1.65 14.41 -5.97
N SER A 88 -2.49 15.19 -5.31
CA SER A 88 -2.00 16.20 -4.36
C SER A 88 -1.58 15.59 -3.01
N ASP A 89 -2.10 14.43 -2.67
CA ASP A 89 -1.76 13.68 -1.45
C ASP A 89 -2.27 12.24 -1.56
N LEU A 90 -1.54 11.28 -1.02
CA LEU A 90 -1.95 9.88 -0.93
C LEU A 90 -1.65 9.34 0.46
N VAL A 91 -2.71 9.00 1.18
CA VAL A 91 -2.63 8.35 2.49
C VAL A 91 -3.15 6.92 2.37
N MET A 92 -2.35 5.98 2.82
CA MET A 92 -2.66 4.56 2.78
C MET A 92 -2.85 4.02 4.21
N PHE A 93 -3.84 3.15 4.40
CA PHE A 93 -4.01 2.35 5.62
C PHE A 93 -3.88 0.88 5.24
N LEU A 94 -2.86 0.23 5.77
CA LEU A 94 -2.40 -1.10 5.36
C LEU A 94 -2.44 -2.04 6.56
N GLU A 95 -2.87 -3.28 6.35
CA GLU A 95 -2.79 -4.32 7.38
C GLU A 95 -1.55 -5.20 7.13
N MET A 96 -0.66 -5.32 8.12
CA MET A 96 0.53 -6.17 8.04
C MET A 96 1.09 -6.48 9.43
N MET A 97 2.08 -7.33 9.52
CA MET A 97 2.79 -7.64 10.76
C MET A 97 3.75 -6.51 11.16
N THR A 98 3.90 -6.25 12.46
CA THR A 98 4.76 -5.17 12.97
C THR A 98 6.19 -5.26 12.44
N TRP A 99 6.79 -6.45 12.44
CA TRP A 99 8.15 -6.64 11.93
C TRP A 99 8.28 -6.39 10.41
N GLN A 100 7.19 -6.57 9.65
CA GLN A 100 7.15 -6.24 8.21
C GLN A 100 7.25 -4.72 7.99
N VAL A 101 6.69 -3.93 8.91
CA VAL A 101 6.82 -2.46 8.86
C VAL A 101 8.28 -2.04 8.94
N ASP A 102 9.09 -2.71 9.77
CA ASP A 102 10.51 -2.39 9.92
C ASP A 102 11.31 -2.72 8.65
N ILE A 103 10.90 -3.75 7.91
CA ILE A 103 11.48 -4.07 6.60
C ILE A 103 11.14 -2.95 5.62
N LEU A 104 9.86 -2.60 5.50
CA LEU A 104 9.42 -1.57 4.56
C LEU A 104 9.99 -0.19 4.88
N ARG A 105 10.16 0.17 6.16
CA ARG A 105 10.81 1.42 6.56
C ARG A 105 12.23 1.53 6.02
N LYS A 106 12.97 0.41 5.99
CA LYS A 106 14.34 0.37 5.46
C LYS A 106 14.35 0.40 3.93
N GLU A 107 13.46 -0.37 3.29
CA GLU A 107 13.40 -0.46 1.83
C GLU A 107 12.94 0.86 1.18
N TYR A 108 12.05 1.59 1.85
CA TYR A 108 11.47 2.84 1.34
C TYR A 108 11.91 4.07 2.14
N GLU A 109 13.10 4.01 2.77
CA GLU A 109 13.67 5.14 3.50
C GLU A 109 13.76 6.39 2.60
N GLY A 110 13.26 7.52 3.10
CA GLY A 110 13.22 8.77 2.33
C GLY A 110 12.15 8.84 1.23
N VAL A 111 11.37 7.78 1.03
CA VAL A 111 10.32 7.70 -0.02
C VAL A 111 8.93 7.59 0.59
N ILE A 112 8.74 6.69 1.56
CA ILE A 112 7.47 6.45 2.23
C ILE A 112 7.68 6.54 3.74
N GLU A 113 6.83 7.32 4.40
CA GLU A 113 6.74 7.36 5.86
C GLU A 113 5.71 6.34 6.35
N PHE A 114 6.05 5.57 7.37
CA PHE A 114 5.19 4.56 7.99
C PHE A 114 4.95 4.88 9.46
N GLU A 115 3.67 5.08 9.81
CA GLU A 115 3.19 5.31 11.17
C GLU A 115 2.30 4.15 11.62
N GLU A 116 2.63 3.50 12.74
CA GLU A 116 1.78 2.46 13.30
C GLU A 116 0.57 3.08 14.00
N VAL A 117 -0.63 2.70 13.59
CA VAL A 117 -1.85 3.12 14.24
C VAL A 117 -2.09 2.20 15.44
N LYS A 118 -2.12 2.77 16.64
CA LYS A 118 -2.44 2.02 17.86
C LYS A 118 -3.91 1.62 17.85
N THR A 119 -4.16 0.32 17.93
CA THR A 119 -5.51 -0.23 18.05
C THR A 119 -5.71 -0.83 19.44
N PHE A 120 -6.96 -1.04 19.84
CA PHE A 120 -7.29 -1.63 21.14
C PHE A 120 -6.92 -3.12 21.26
N HIS A 121 -6.68 -3.80 20.15
CA HIS A 121 -6.24 -5.19 20.10
C HIS A 121 -4.76 -5.27 19.82
N PHE A 122 -4.01 -5.91 20.72
CA PHE A 122 -2.54 -6.01 20.70
C PHE A 122 -1.93 -6.61 19.42
N ASN A 123 -2.74 -7.23 18.56
CA ASN A 123 -2.29 -7.88 17.32
C ASN A 123 -2.77 -7.22 16.06
N ILE A 124 -3.53 -6.14 16.10
CA ILE A 124 -3.95 -5.46 14.89
C ILE A 124 -2.87 -4.47 14.46
N ARG A 125 -2.56 -4.54 13.22
CA ARG A 125 -1.37 -4.01 12.56
C ARG A 125 -1.79 -3.12 11.43
N ILE A 126 -2.53 -2.07 11.78
CA ILE A 126 -2.85 -1.02 10.82
C ILE A 126 -1.69 -0.06 10.80
N VAL A 127 -1.15 0.12 9.63
CA VAL A 127 -0.05 1.02 9.34
C VAL A 127 -0.56 2.10 8.41
N LYS A 128 -0.38 3.33 8.80
CA LYS A 128 -0.60 4.48 7.93
C LYS A 128 0.71 4.74 7.18
N ALA A 129 0.64 4.75 5.87
CA ALA A 129 1.77 5.05 5.00
C ALA A 129 1.46 6.27 4.13
N ARG A 130 2.48 7.09 3.88
CA ARG A 130 2.37 8.30 3.07
C ARG A 130 3.67 8.53 2.31
N PHE A 131 3.58 8.93 1.05
CA PHE A 131 4.76 9.39 0.32
C PHE A 131 5.29 10.68 0.93
N ILE A 132 6.60 10.73 1.10
CA ILE A 132 7.29 11.94 1.55
C ILE A 132 7.30 12.91 0.38
N GLU A 133 6.77 14.11 0.58
CA GLU A 133 6.95 15.19 -0.37
C GLU A 133 8.44 15.54 -0.40
N ILE A 134 9.11 15.21 -1.50
CA ILE A 134 10.42 15.79 -1.75
C ILE A 134 10.15 17.25 -2.10
N VAL A 135 10.21 18.11 -1.10
CA VAL A 135 10.31 19.53 -1.34
C VAL A 135 11.66 19.71 -2.05
N CYS A 136 11.63 19.77 -3.37
CA CYS A 136 12.73 20.32 -4.14
C CYS A 136 12.87 21.77 -3.69
N GLN A 137 13.64 22.02 -2.63
CA GLN A 137 14.19 23.34 -2.41
C GLN A 137 15.13 23.58 -3.59
N VAL A 138 14.62 24.33 -4.55
CA VAL A 138 15.37 24.92 -5.64
C VAL A 138 16.34 25.93 -5.03
N PHE A 139 17.42 25.43 -4.45
CA PHE A 139 18.70 26.13 -4.48
C PHE A 139 19.39 25.64 -5.73
N GLY A 140 19.58 26.56 -6.65
CA GLY A 140 20.04 26.31 -8.02
C GLY A 140 21.16 25.29 -8.13
N LEU A 141 21.10 24.58 -9.21
CA LEU A 141 22.02 23.63 -9.85
C LEU A 141 21.89 22.15 -9.43
N LEU A 142 21.59 21.39 -10.49
CA LEU A 142 21.82 19.97 -10.72
C LEU A 142 20.80 18.99 -10.12
N CYS A 143 19.72 18.80 -10.87
CA CYS A 143 19.11 17.47 -11.00
C CYS A 143 20.17 16.51 -11.53
N PHE A 144 20.66 15.62 -10.70
CA PHE A 144 21.33 14.40 -11.16
C PHE A 144 20.30 13.27 -11.12
N ASP A 145 20.05 12.73 -12.32
CA ASP A 145 19.39 11.46 -12.52
C ASP A 145 19.97 10.37 -11.60
N TYR A 146 19.15 9.83 -10.73
CA TYR A 146 19.46 8.60 -10.00
C TYR A 146 18.30 7.62 -10.25
N ILE A 147 18.31 7.05 -11.45
CA ILE A 147 17.65 5.78 -11.73
C ILE A 147 18.61 4.96 -12.59
N LYS A 148 19.23 4.00 -11.93
CA LYS A 148 19.74 2.79 -12.58
C LYS A 148 19.46 1.61 -11.68
#